data_cdddb7f0d1924a9a8ed888650d503c89
#
_entry.id   cdddb7f0d1924a9a8ed888650d503c89
#
_cell.length_a   1.000
_cell.length_b   1.000
_cell.length_c   1.000
_cell.angle_alpha   90.00
_cell.angle_beta   90.00
_cell.angle_gamma   90.00
#
_symmetry.space_group_name_H-M   'P 1'
#
loop_
_entity.id
_entity.type
_entity.pdbx_description
1 polymer ?
#
loop_
_entity_poly.entity_id
_entity_poly.type
_entity_poly.pdbx_seq_one_letter_code
_entity_poly.pdbx_strand_id
1 'polypeptide(L)'
;MILAPKTMLTPQSVRIKTDMWDAYMITQCLSYGGYHAVYIPTEDDDSVKEYLRMRNDHKLALKKIKQQINAFCIRHGFCYDGTKWTLKHLKWLKKLEITNELYRETLDEYMASYEEQEAKIERYDKRIEEIAEQTKYHDKVKKLEC
;
A
#
# COMPACT_ATOMS: atom_id res chain seq x y z
N MET A 1 -11.23 -0.69 -27.37
CA MET A 1 -9.86 -1.20 -27.21
C MET A 1 -9.05 -0.13 -26.50
N ILE A 2 -8.30 -0.46 -25.45
CA ILE A 2 -7.43 0.48 -24.72
C ILE A 2 -5.97 0.07 -24.96
N LEU A 3 -5.15 1.05 -25.32
CA LEU A 3 -3.71 0.85 -25.59
C LEU A 3 -2.89 1.54 -24.49
N ALA A 4 -1.85 0.88 -24.00
CA ALA A 4 -0.91 1.52 -23.10
C ALA A 4 0.23 2.18 -23.91
N PRO A 5 0.51 3.48 -23.73
CA PRO A 5 1.56 4.18 -24.48
C PRO A 5 2.95 3.51 -24.36
N LYS A 6 3.23 2.91 -23.21
CA LYS A 6 4.50 2.20 -22.95
C LYS A 6 4.68 0.90 -23.74
N THR A 7 3.61 0.32 -24.27
CA THR A 7 3.66 -0.90 -25.06
C THR A 7 3.70 -0.64 -26.57
N MET A 8 3.72 0.62 -26.97
CA MET A 8 3.84 1.02 -28.37
C MET A 8 5.31 1.05 -28.79
N LEU A 9 5.60 0.56 -30.00
CA LEU A 9 6.93 0.63 -30.56
C LEU A 9 7.24 2.10 -30.93
N THR A 10 8.09 2.76 -30.14
CA THR A 10 8.52 4.13 -30.41
C THR A 10 9.95 4.14 -30.91
N PRO A 11 10.27 4.92 -31.99
CA PRO A 11 11.64 5.07 -32.44
C PRO A 11 12.50 5.73 -31.35
N GLN A 12 13.66 5.15 -31.07
CA GLN A 12 14.59 5.67 -30.02
C GLN A 12 15.22 7.03 -30.34
N SER A 13 15.00 7.59 -31.55
CA SER A 13 15.69 8.78 -32.05
C SER A 13 14.93 10.11 -31.87
N VAL A 14 13.71 10.11 -31.33
CA VAL A 14 12.90 11.34 -31.22
C VAL A 14 13.21 12.08 -29.93
N ARG A 15 13.95 13.20 -30.07
CA ARG A 15 14.34 14.07 -28.92
C ARG A 15 13.22 15.00 -28.44
N ILE A 16 12.27 15.34 -29.30
CA ILE A 16 11.22 16.32 -29.01
C ILE A 16 9.86 15.59 -29.02
N LYS A 17 9.20 15.57 -27.87
CA LYS A 17 7.87 15.01 -27.72
C LYS A 17 6.85 16.13 -27.95
N THR A 18 5.97 15.95 -28.94
CA THR A 18 4.84 16.84 -29.22
C THR A 18 3.56 16.03 -29.38
N ASP A 19 2.41 16.63 -29.05
CA ASP A 19 1.10 15.95 -29.17
C ASP A 19 0.82 15.50 -30.62
N MET A 20 1.27 16.28 -31.60
CA MET A 20 1.14 15.93 -33.02
C MET A 20 1.94 14.66 -33.36
N TRP A 21 3.17 14.54 -32.83
CA TRP A 21 4.00 13.37 -33.02
C TRP A 21 3.42 12.13 -32.34
N ASP A 22 2.91 12.31 -31.11
CA ASP A 22 2.26 11.23 -30.37
C ASP A 22 1.00 10.74 -31.12
N ALA A 23 0.16 11.64 -31.65
CA ALA A 23 -1.00 11.29 -32.48
C ALA A 23 -0.59 10.53 -33.75
N TYR A 24 0.44 10.96 -34.44
CA TYR A 24 0.99 10.28 -35.61
C TYR A 24 1.48 8.86 -35.27
N MET A 25 2.24 8.72 -34.18
CA MET A 25 2.72 7.43 -33.71
C MET A 25 1.60 6.47 -33.33
N ILE A 26 0.57 6.97 -32.64
CA ILE A 26 -0.62 6.19 -32.32
C ILE A 26 -1.30 5.69 -33.58
N THR A 27 -1.48 6.55 -34.58
CA THR A 27 -2.08 6.19 -35.87
C THR A 27 -1.27 5.13 -36.60
N GLN A 28 0.06 5.25 -36.63
CA GLN A 28 0.93 4.24 -37.22
C GLN A 28 0.88 2.91 -36.49
N CYS A 29 0.97 2.93 -35.15
CA CYS A 29 0.86 1.69 -34.35
C CYS A 29 -0.48 0.98 -34.58
N LEU A 30 -1.58 1.72 -34.68
CA LEU A 30 -2.90 1.15 -35.00
C LEU A 30 -2.94 0.54 -36.40
N SER A 31 -2.37 1.23 -37.40
CA SER A 31 -2.39 0.79 -38.80
C SER A 31 -1.55 -0.47 -39.04
N TYR A 32 -0.43 -0.61 -38.37
CA TYR A 32 0.50 -1.74 -38.54
C TYR A 32 0.37 -2.82 -37.48
N GLY A 33 -0.57 -2.70 -36.53
CA GLY A 33 -0.74 -3.68 -35.44
C GLY A 33 0.42 -3.75 -34.45
N GLY A 34 1.28 -2.71 -34.41
CA GLY A 34 2.47 -2.63 -33.55
C GLY A 34 2.14 -2.27 -32.09
N TYR A 35 1.12 -2.90 -31.51
CA TYR A 35 0.66 -2.63 -30.14
C TYR A 35 0.22 -3.91 -29.43
N HIS A 36 0.26 -3.86 -28.12
CA HIS A 36 -0.41 -4.85 -27.27
C HIS A 36 -1.64 -4.23 -26.59
N ALA A 37 -2.80 -4.89 -26.78
CA ALA A 37 -4.01 -4.47 -26.10
C ALA A 37 -3.86 -4.64 -24.59
N VAL A 38 -4.28 -3.64 -23.84
CA VAL A 38 -4.29 -3.69 -22.37
C VAL A 38 -5.55 -4.41 -21.91
N TYR A 39 -5.39 -5.29 -20.92
CA TYR A 39 -6.52 -5.91 -20.23
C TYR A 39 -7.37 -4.83 -19.55
N ILE A 40 -8.63 -4.82 -19.87
CA ILE A 40 -9.61 -3.93 -19.20
C ILE A 40 -10.18 -4.72 -18.02
N PRO A 41 -9.95 -4.27 -16.79
CA PRO A 41 -10.50 -4.95 -15.63
C PRO A 41 -12.02 -5.00 -15.69
N THR A 42 -12.60 -6.07 -15.17
CA THR A 42 -14.05 -6.11 -14.91
C THR A 42 -14.37 -5.27 -13.67
N GLU A 43 -15.65 -4.96 -13.45
CA GLU A 43 -16.10 -4.25 -12.24
C GLU A 43 -15.67 -4.98 -10.95
N ASP A 44 -15.74 -6.32 -10.96
CA ASP A 44 -15.26 -7.15 -9.84
C ASP A 44 -13.77 -6.97 -9.60
N ASP A 45 -12.94 -6.95 -10.68
CA ASP A 45 -11.50 -6.78 -10.57
C ASP A 45 -11.15 -5.38 -10.03
N ASP A 46 -11.92 -4.36 -10.41
CA ASP A 46 -11.73 -3.00 -9.90
C ASP A 46 -12.16 -2.88 -8.44
N SER A 47 -13.25 -3.53 -8.04
CA SER A 47 -13.68 -3.56 -6.64
C SER A 47 -12.63 -4.21 -5.72
N VAL A 48 -12.00 -5.30 -6.16
CA VAL A 48 -10.89 -5.93 -5.42
C VAL A 48 -9.68 -5.01 -5.35
N LYS A 49 -9.33 -4.32 -6.44
CA LYS A 49 -8.23 -3.33 -6.43
C LYS A 49 -8.49 -2.19 -5.45
N GLU A 50 -9.72 -1.66 -5.39
CA GLU A 50 -10.07 -0.62 -4.42
C GLU A 50 -9.96 -1.12 -2.98
N TYR A 51 -10.37 -2.36 -2.72
CA TYR A 51 -10.21 -2.97 -1.39
C TYR A 51 -8.72 -3.09 -1.00
N LEU A 52 -7.85 -3.50 -1.93
CA LEU A 52 -6.40 -3.57 -1.72
C LEU A 52 -5.78 -2.19 -1.49
N ARG A 53 -6.25 -1.14 -2.21
CA ARG A 53 -5.81 0.25 -2.00
C ARG A 53 -6.20 0.74 -0.61
N MET A 54 -7.45 0.56 -0.21
CA MET A 54 -7.93 0.90 1.13
C MET A 54 -7.06 0.22 2.22
N ARG A 55 -6.79 -1.09 2.07
CA ARG A 55 -5.92 -1.81 3.01
C ARG A 55 -4.51 -1.22 3.05
N ASN A 56 -3.95 -0.83 1.91
CA ASN A 56 -2.64 -0.19 1.85
C ASN A 56 -2.64 1.20 2.54
N ASP A 57 -3.69 1.99 2.40
CA ASP A 57 -3.84 3.28 3.08
C ASP A 57 -3.85 3.11 4.60
N HIS A 58 -4.52 2.08 5.11
CA HIS A 58 -4.48 1.73 6.54
C HIS A 58 -3.08 1.30 7.00
N LYS A 59 -2.29 0.60 6.17
CA LYS A 59 -0.87 0.30 6.47
C LYS A 59 -0.02 1.56 6.55
N LEU A 60 -0.25 2.52 5.67
CA LEU A 60 0.43 3.82 5.71
C LEU A 60 0.04 4.62 6.96
N ALA A 61 -1.24 4.60 7.34
CA ALA A 61 -1.72 5.20 8.59
C ALA A 61 -1.05 4.56 9.81
N LEU A 62 -0.98 3.24 9.88
CA LEU A 62 -0.28 2.52 10.95
C LEU A 62 1.21 2.89 11.02
N LYS A 63 1.88 3.00 9.87
CA LYS A 63 3.28 3.46 9.81
C LYS A 63 3.42 4.86 10.39
N LYS A 64 2.51 5.77 10.11
CA LYS A 64 2.50 7.14 10.64
C LYS A 64 2.33 7.13 12.17
N ILE A 65 1.39 6.35 12.71
CA ILE A 65 1.19 6.21 14.16
C ILE A 65 2.46 5.66 14.83
N LYS A 66 3.09 4.62 14.26
CA LYS A 66 4.37 4.09 14.74
C LYS A 66 5.46 5.16 14.79
N GLN A 67 5.53 6.03 13.80
CA GLN A 67 6.48 7.15 13.77
C GLN A 67 6.15 8.20 14.86
N GLN A 68 4.88 8.50 15.09
CA GLN A 68 4.43 9.44 16.12
C GLN A 68 4.78 8.94 17.51
N ILE A 69 4.55 7.67 17.84
CA ILE A 69 4.93 7.03 19.09
C ILE A 69 6.45 7.09 19.29
N ASN A 70 7.24 6.74 18.27
CA ASN A 70 8.69 6.82 18.35
C ASN A 70 9.17 8.26 18.57
N ALA A 71 8.59 9.24 17.88
CA ALA A 71 8.94 10.64 18.03
C ALA A 71 8.57 11.16 19.42
N PHE A 72 7.44 10.73 19.97
CA PHE A 72 7.04 11.02 21.34
C PHE A 72 8.09 10.50 22.33
N CYS A 73 8.46 9.22 22.23
CA CYS A 73 9.48 8.62 23.11
C CYS A 73 10.80 9.37 23.04
N ILE A 74 11.29 9.70 21.86
CA ILE A 74 12.56 10.43 21.68
C ILE A 74 12.50 11.81 22.31
N ARG A 75 11.42 12.59 22.10
CA ARG A 75 11.26 13.93 22.67
C ARG A 75 11.27 13.94 24.19
N HIS A 76 10.83 12.85 24.82
CA HIS A 76 10.74 12.73 26.27
C HIS A 76 11.87 11.87 26.88
N GLY A 77 12.89 11.54 26.09
CA GLY A 77 14.08 10.81 26.59
C GLY A 77 13.85 9.33 26.83
N PHE A 78 12.74 8.75 26.37
CA PHE A 78 12.48 7.32 26.49
C PHE A 78 13.18 6.54 25.37
N CYS A 79 14.24 5.80 25.73
CA CYS A 79 15.02 4.99 24.78
C CYS A 79 14.76 3.50 25.02
N TYR A 80 14.48 2.77 23.96
CA TYR A 80 14.34 1.31 23.99
C TYR A 80 15.51 0.66 23.25
N ASP A 81 16.28 -0.17 23.97
CA ASP A 81 17.42 -0.92 23.45
C ASP A 81 16.99 -2.28 22.92
N GLY A 82 16.39 -2.29 21.74
CA GLY A 82 15.95 -3.55 21.14
C GLY A 82 15.17 -3.34 19.86
N THR A 83 14.71 -4.47 19.28
CA THR A 83 13.87 -4.43 18.08
C THR A 83 12.51 -3.85 18.41
N LYS A 84 12.18 -2.74 17.75
CA LYS A 84 10.89 -2.05 17.92
C LYS A 84 9.73 -2.87 17.32
N TRP A 85 8.53 -2.64 17.84
CA TRP A 85 7.25 -3.24 17.38
C TRP A 85 7.18 -4.75 17.61
N THR A 86 7.95 -5.27 18.54
CA THR A 86 7.82 -6.61 19.10
C THR A 86 6.92 -6.59 20.34
N LEU A 87 6.42 -7.76 20.75
CA LEU A 87 5.64 -7.87 21.99
C LEU A 87 6.39 -7.32 23.22
N LYS A 88 7.74 -7.46 23.25
CA LYS A 88 8.57 -6.90 24.32
C LYS A 88 8.55 -5.36 24.29
N HIS A 89 8.68 -4.77 23.11
CA HIS A 89 8.62 -3.31 22.94
C HIS A 89 7.24 -2.75 23.34
N LEU A 90 6.14 -3.40 22.89
CA LEU A 90 4.79 -2.98 23.26
C LEU A 90 4.53 -3.05 24.76
N LYS A 91 5.02 -4.12 25.42
CA LYS A 91 4.95 -4.24 26.88
C LYS A 91 5.78 -3.15 27.59
N TRP A 92 6.93 -2.80 27.04
CA TRP A 92 7.77 -1.70 27.56
C TRP A 92 7.05 -0.36 27.42
N LEU A 93 6.45 -0.04 26.27
CA LEU A 93 5.66 1.20 26.08
C LEU A 93 4.53 1.34 27.12
N LYS A 94 3.80 0.24 27.37
CA LYS A 94 2.70 0.22 28.35
C LYS A 94 3.21 0.40 29.82
N LYS A 95 4.46 0.01 30.10
CA LYS A 95 5.06 0.06 31.44
C LYS A 95 5.91 1.34 31.69
N LEU A 96 5.99 2.25 30.71
CA LEU A 96 6.75 3.48 30.89
C LEU A 96 6.22 4.28 32.08
N GLU A 97 7.10 4.62 32.99
CA GLU A 97 6.79 5.51 34.12
C GLU A 97 6.82 6.96 33.65
N ILE A 98 5.66 7.55 33.45
CA ILE A 98 5.49 8.92 33.00
C ILE A 98 4.79 9.69 34.10
N THR A 99 5.52 10.61 34.74
CA THR A 99 5.04 11.37 35.89
C THR A 99 3.98 12.41 35.49
N ASN A 100 4.07 12.96 34.27
CA ASN A 100 3.11 13.96 33.79
C ASN A 100 1.89 13.25 33.22
N GLU A 101 0.72 13.54 33.79
CA GLU A 101 -0.56 12.93 33.44
C GLU A 101 -0.94 13.12 31.96
N LEU A 102 -0.77 14.34 31.41
CA LEU A 102 -1.06 14.62 29.99
C LEU A 102 -0.13 13.88 29.03
N TYR A 103 1.14 13.66 29.41
CA TYR A 103 2.03 12.84 28.59
C TYR A 103 1.64 11.37 28.63
N ARG A 104 1.18 10.88 29.77
CA ARG A 104 0.67 9.52 29.90
C ARG A 104 -0.56 9.31 29.03
N GLU A 105 -1.53 10.20 29.15
CA GLU A 105 -2.76 10.21 28.35
C GLU A 105 -2.45 10.28 26.86
N THR A 106 -1.51 11.15 26.45
CA THR A 106 -1.07 11.26 25.05
C THR A 106 -0.49 9.95 24.50
N LEU A 107 0.33 9.26 25.29
CA LEU A 107 0.90 7.98 24.88
C LEU A 107 -0.19 6.90 24.80
N ASP A 108 -1.12 6.88 25.74
CA ASP A 108 -2.21 5.91 25.78
C ASP A 108 -3.15 6.08 24.58
N GLU A 109 -3.46 7.30 24.16
CA GLU A 109 -4.22 7.60 22.94
C GLU A 109 -3.50 7.15 21.65
N TYR A 110 -2.19 7.40 21.57
CA TYR A 110 -1.40 6.87 20.45
C TYR A 110 -1.38 5.33 20.43
N MET A 111 -1.29 4.70 21.60
CA MET A 111 -1.30 3.23 21.69
C MET A 111 -2.67 2.65 21.34
N ALA A 112 -3.76 3.28 21.76
CA ALA A 112 -5.13 2.90 21.38
C ALA A 112 -5.32 3.00 19.85
N SER A 113 -4.86 4.09 19.24
CA SER A 113 -4.88 4.27 17.77
C SER A 113 -4.04 3.21 17.04
N TYR A 114 -2.90 2.83 17.60
CA TYR A 114 -2.05 1.76 17.07
C TYR A 114 -2.79 0.41 17.07
N GLU A 115 -3.38 0.02 18.21
CA GLU A 115 -4.09 -1.23 18.38
C GLU A 115 -5.33 -1.32 17.47
N GLU A 116 -6.06 -0.22 17.32
CA GLU A 116 -7.21 -0.14 16.43
C GLU A 116 -6.82 -0.34 14.96
N GLN A 117 -5.74 0.32 14.51
CA GLN A 117 -5.27 0.19 13.12
C GLN A 117 -4.72 -1.21 12.84
N GLU A 118 -4.02 -1.81 13.79
CA GLU A 118 -3.49 -3.19 13.66
C GLU A 118 -4.64 -4.20 13.53
N ALA A 119 -5.67 -4.09 14.37
CA ALA A 119 -6.86 -4.93 14.30
C ALA A 119 -7.66 -4.74 12.98
N LYS A 120 -7.72 -3.50 12.44
CA LYS A 120 -8.34 -3.25 11.12
C LYS A 120 -7.58 -3.95 10.02
N ILE A 121 -6.25 -3.82 9.99
CA ILE A 121 -5.41 -4.45 8.96
C ILE A 121 -5.53 -5.97 9.02
N GLU A 122 -5.48 -6.58 10.21
CA GLU A 122 -5.66 -8.03 10.36
C GLU A 122 -7.01 -8.50 9.79
N ARG A 123 -8.07 -7.76 10.05
CA ARG A 123 -9.40 -8.06 9.50
C ARG A 123 -9.46 -7.93 7.98
N TYR A 124 -8.76 -6.94 7.40
CA TYR A 124 -8.67 -6.78 5.95
C TYR A 124 -7.83 -7.87 5.31
N ASP A 125 -6.74 -8.28 5.96
CA ASP A 125 -5.88 -9.37 5.48
C ASP A 125 -6.65 -10.69 5.41
N LYS A 126 -7.41 -11.05 6.44
CA LYS A 126 -8.31 -12.22 6.43
C LYS A 126 -9.32 -12.15 5.28
N ARG A 127 -9.90 -10.97 5.03
CA ARG A 127 -10.84 -10.81 3.92
C ARG A 127 -10.18 -10.95 2.55
N ILE A 128 -8.95 -10.49 2.41
CA ILE A 128 -8.17 -10.64 1.17
C ILE A 128 -7.83 -12.12 0.93
N GLU A 129 -7.48 -12.87 1.97
CA GLU A 129 -7.27 -14.33 1.89
C GLU A 129 -8.55 -15.04 1.39
N GLU A 130 -9.72 -14.72 1.96
CA GLU A 130 -11.00 -15.26 1.49
C GLU A 130 -11.28 -14.93 0.01
N ILE A 131 -10.95 -13.70 -0.45
CA ILE A 131 -11.10 -13.30 -1.85
C ILE A 131 -10.11 -14.07 -2.74
N ALA A 132 -8.88 -14.28 -2.28
CA ALA A 132 -7.85 -15.02 -3.01
C ALA A 132 -8.22 -16.51 -3.22
N GLU A 133 -8.95 -17.10 -2.28
CA GLU A 133 -9.44 -18.49 -2.38
C GLU A 133 -10.59 -18.66 -3.38
N GLN A 134 -11.25 -17.57 -3.83
CA GLN A 134 -12.29 -17.67 -4.84
C GLN A 134 -11.75 -18.23 -6.15
N THR A 135 -12.54 -19.08 -6.81
CA THR A 135 -12.17 -19.79 -8.05
C THR A 135 -11.58 -18.85 -9.11
N LYS A 136 -12.06 -17.62 -9.20
CA LYS A 136 -11.60 -16.61 -10.16
C LYS A 136 -10.14 -16.20 -9.97
N TYR A 137 -9.65 -16.16 -8.72
CA TYR A 137 -8.31 -15.65 -8.38
C TYR A 137 -7.34 -16.74 -7.94
N HIS A 138 -7.82 -17.87 -7.45
CA HIS A 138 -7.04 -18.96 -6.89
C HIS A 138 -5.85 -19.39 -7.76
N ASP A 139 -6.08 -19.68 -9.04
CA ASP A 139 -5.03 -20.13 -9.95
C ASP A 139 -3.98 -19.07 -10.25
N LYS A 140 -4.39 -17.78 -10.23
CA LYS A 140 -3.48 -16.65 -10.44
C LYS A 140 -2.61 -16.40 -9.21
N VAL A 141 -3.20 -16.44 -8.01
CA VAL A 141 -2.49 -16.29 -6.73
C VAL A 141 -1.48 -17.40 -6.58
N LYS A 142 -1.88 -18.66 -6.78
CA LYS A 142 -1.01 -19.82 -6.68
C LYS A 142 0.22 -19.77 -7.61
N LYS A 143 0.09 -19.17 -8.79
CA LYS A 143 1.22 -18.95 -9.71
C LYS A 143 2.20 -17.88 -9.23
N LEU A 144 1.80 -16.98 -8.34
CA LEU A 144 2.63 -15.90 -7.80
C LEU A 144 3.34 -16.31 -6.50
N GLU A 145 2.89 -17.39 -5.84
CA GLU A 145 3.48 -17.94 -4.62
C GLU A 145 4.57 -18.99 -4.86
N CYS A 146 4.84 -19.33 -6.15
CA CYS A 146 5.84 -20.32 -6.55
C CYS A 146 7.23 -19.74 -6.72
#